data_f064784206a63aaacd768661f7b42ca7
#
_entry.id   f064784206a63aaacd768661f7b42ca7
#
_cell.length_a   1.000
_cell.length_b   1.000
_cell.length_c   1.000
_cell.angle_alpha   90.00
_cell.angle_beta   90.00
_cell.angle_gamma   90.00
#
_symmetry.space_group_name_H-M   'P 1'
#
loop_
_entity.id
_entity.type
_entity.pdbx_description
1 polymer ?
#
loop_
_entity_poly.entity_id
_entity_poly.type
_entity_poly.pdbx_seq_one_letter_code
_entity_poly.pdbx_strand_id
1 'polypeptide(L)'
;MRLSILILSLLFPFLSVAAQPKHEVRAAWLTALYGLDWPRTRAVSPQSIRKQKEELVDILDKLKAANFNTVLFQTRTRGDVLYPSSIEPFNSILTGKSGGNPGYDPLAFAIEECHKRGMECHAWMVTIPLGNRKHVASLGNRSVTKRMKDICVPYK
;
A
#
# COMPACT_ATOMS: atom_id res chain seq x y z
N MET A 1 -44.58 -42.13 12.95
CA MET A 1 -44.69 -40.66 12.94
C MET A 1 -43.73 -39.93 13.87
N ARG A 2 -43.47 -40.36 15.12
CA ARG A 2 -42.59 -39.67 16.06
C ARG A 2 -41.08 -39.76 15.70
N LEU A 3 -40.61 -40.84 15.08
CA LEU A 3 -39.21 -41.04 14.69
C LEU A 3 -38.82 -40.18 13.51
N SER A 4 -39.71 -39.97 12.52
CA SER A 4 -39.47 -39.14 11.34
C SER A 4 -39.33 -37.65 11.65
N ILE A 5 -40.01 -37.16 12.68
CA ILE A 5 -39.94 -35.79 13.16
C ILE A 5 -38.60 -35.53 13.87
N LEU A 6 -38.07 -36.53 14.58
CA LEU A 6 -36.79 -36.45 15.29
C LEU A 6 -35.61 -36.40 14.34
N ILE A 7 -35.67 -37.14 13.22
CA ILE A 7 -34.62 -37.12 12.17
C ILE A 7 -34.63 -35.79 11.43
N LEU A 8 -35.81 -35.21 11.18
CA LEU A 8 -35.92 -33.91 10.50
C LEU A 8 -35.38 -32.75 11.36
N SER A 9 -35.56 -32.83 12.70
CA SER A 9 -35.04 -31.83 13.63
C SER A 9 -33.51 -31.88 13.83
N LEU A 10 -32.89 -33.06 13.59
CA LEU A 10 -31.41 -33.21 13.63
C LEU A 10 -30.70 -32.74 12.37
N LEU A 11 -31.42 -32.62 11.25
CA LEU A 11 -30.86 -32.11 9.98
C LEU A 11 -30.91 -30.57 9.88
N PHE A 12 -31.73 -29.91 10.69
CA PHE A 12 -31.90 -28.44 10.62
C PHE A 12 -30.69 -27.61 11.08
N PRO A 13 -29.89 -28.02 12.11
CA PRO A 13 -28.71 -27.23 12.50
C PRO A 13 -27.56 -27.30 11.52
N PHE A 14 -27.55 -28.23 10.56
CA PHE A 14 -26.50 -28.32 9.54
C PHE A 14 -26.76 -27.42 8.29
N LEU A 15 -27.96 -26.86 8.18
CA LEU A 15 -28.31 -25.95 7.07
C LEU A 15 -28.01 -24.48 7.36
N SER A 16 -27.59 -24.15 8.57
CA SER A 16 -27.12 -22.79 8.90
C SER A 16 -25.59 -22.64 8.79
N VAL A 17 -24.98 -23.27 7.80
CA VAL A 17 -23.67 -22.79 7.30
C VAL A 17 -23.99 -21.45 6.66
N ALA A 18 -23.77 -20.36 7.42
CA ALA A 18 -23.84 -19.02 6.90
C ALA A 18 -23.02 -19.00 5.62
N ALA A 19 -23.70 -18.82 4.48
CA ALA A 19 -23.03 -18.66 3.21
C ALA A 19 -22.10 -17.47 3.39
N GLN A 20 -20.80 -17.71 3.49
CA GLN A 20 -19.83 -16.63 3.54
C GLN A 20 -20.06 -15.75 2.32
N PRO A 21 -20.10 -14.43 2.47
CA PRO A 21 -20.33 -13.55 1.35
C PRO A 21 -19.32 -13.89 0.26
N LYS A 22 -19.82 -14.14 -0.94
CA LYS A 22 -19.07 -14.62 -2.10
C LYS A 22 -17.96 -13.64 -2.52
N HIS A 23 -17.96 -12.43 -1.96
CA HIS A 23 -17.08 -11.30 -2.25
C HIS A 23 -16.70 -10.53 -0.97
N GLU A 24 -16.12 -11.22 0.00
CA GLU A 24 -15.57 -10.55 1.18
C GLU A 24 -14.24 -9.86 0.83
N VAL A 25 -14.13 -8.57 1.15
CA VAL A 25 -12.88 -7.82 1.04
C VAL A 25 -12.10 -7.95 2.35
N ARG A 26 -10.94 -8.59 2.28
CA ARG A 26 -9.96 -8.66 3.37
C ARG A 26 -8.75 -7.85 2.97
N ALA A 27 -8.73 -6.59 3.40
CA ALA A 27 -7.75 -5.61 2.97
C ALA A 27 -6.71 -5.29 4.06
N ALA A 28 -5.47 -5.09 3.65
CA ALA A 28 -4.39 -4.59 4.48
C ALA A 28 -3.92 -3.21 3.99
N TRP A 29 -3.74 -2.27 4.91
CA TRP A 29 -3.06 -1.00 4.65
C TRP A 29 -1.55 -1.23 4.76
N LEU A 30 -0.82 -0.86 3.71
CA LEU A 30 0.64 -0.97 3.67
C LEU A 30 1.22 0.44 3.54
N THR A 31 1.82 0.94 4.62
CA THR A 31 2.35 2.29 4.67
C THR A 31 3.82 2.37 4.29
N ALA A 32 4.17 3.42 3.54
CA ALA A 32 5.54 3.80 3.26
C ALA A 32 6.05 4.91 4.22
N LEU A 33 5.16 5.47 5.02
CA LEU A 33 5.50 6.58 5.92
C LEU A 33 6.57 6.14 6.93
N TYR A 34 7.72 6.80 6.90
CA TYR A 34 8.90 6.50 7.73
C TYR A 34 9.45 5.07 7.56
N GLY A 35 9.01 4.32 6.54
CA GLY A 35 9.40 2.93 6.34
C GLY A 35 8.84 1.97 7.39
N LEU A 36 7.69 2.31 7.99
CA LEU A 36 7.06 1.48 9.03
C LEU A 36 6.79 0.07 8.54
N ASP A 37 6.17 -0.08 7.36
CA ASP A 37 5.95 -1.39 6.76
C ASP A 37 6.96 -1.66 5.65
N TRP A 38 7.11 -0.74 4.69
CA TRP A 38 7.98 -0.87 3.54
C TRP A 38 8.36 0.52 2.97
N PRO A 39 9.59 0.72 2.39
CA PRO A 39 10.72 -0.20 2.40
C PRO A 39 11.60 -0.02 3.64
N ARG A 40 12.33 -1.05 4.01
CA ARG A 40 13.39 -1.00 5.05
C ARG A 40 14.77 -0.77 4.42
N THR A 41 15.00 -1.34 3.24
CA THR A 41 16.25 -1.17 2.48
C THR A 41 16.13 -0.02 1.49
N ARG A 42 17.16 0.82 1.40
CA ARG A 42 17.25 1.92 0.43
C ARG A 42 17.80 1.42 -0.89
N ALA A 43 17.12 1.72 -2.01
CA ALA A 43 17.52 1.34 -3.36
C ALA A 43 18.63 2.28 -3.90
N VAL A 44 19.87 1.97 -3.60
CA VAL A 44 21.05 2.76 -4.00
C VAL A 44 22.06 1.97 -4.85
N SER A 45 21.84 0.67 -5.02
CA SER A 45 22.64 -0.23 -5.85
C SER A 45 21.76 -1.35 -6.42
N PRO A 46 22.20 -2.06 -7.48
CA PRO A 46 21.44 -3.19 -8.03
C PRO A 46 21.07 -4.25 -6.97
N GLN A 47 21.96 -4.50 -6.04
CA GLN A 47 21.73 -5.46 -4.96
C GLN A 47 20.66 -4.94 -3.97
N SER A 48 20.75 -3.67 -3.55
CA SER A 48 19.76 -3.09 -2.64
C SER A 48 18.38 -2.89 -3.29
N ILE A 49 18.34 -2.65 -4.60
CA ILE A 49 17.08 -2.64 -5.38
C ILE A 49 16.41 -4.01 -5.31
N ARG A 50 17.15 -5.10 -5.56
CA ARG A 50 16.61 -6.47 -5.44
C ARG A 50 16.10 -6.73 -4.03
N LYS A 51 16.89 -6.41 -3.01
CA LYS A 51 16.48 -6.60 -1.62
C LYS A 51 15.23 -5.79 -1.26
N GLN A 52 15.13 -4.54 -1.70
CA GLN A 52 13.93 -3.72 -1.48
C GLN A 52 12.67 -4.34 -2.12
N LYS A 53 12.80 -4.93 -3.32
CA LYS A 53 11.72 -5.66 -4.00
C LYS A 53 11.36 -6.95 -3.26
N GLU A 54 12.35 -7.73 -2.82
CA GLU A 54 12.15 -8.95 -2.04
C GLU A 54 11.40 -8.68 -0.73
N GLU A 55 11.70 -7.58 -0.04
CA GLU A 55 10.97 -7.16 1.17
C GLU A 55 9.46 -6.99 0.90
N LEU A 56 9.07 -6.41 -0.23
CA LEU A 56 7.66 -6.25 -0.60
C LEU A 56 7.03 -7.59 -0.94
N VAL A 57 7.73 -8.43 -1.70
CA VAL A 57 7.30 -9.79 -2.04
C VAL A 57 7.01 -10.59 -0.78
N ASP A 58 7.92 -10.58 0.21
CA ASP A 58 7.75 -11.29 1.49
C ASP A 58 6.52 -10.82 2.28
N ILE A 59 6.23 -9.50 2.24
CA ILE A 59 5.03 -8.95 2.87
C ILE A 59 3.78 -9.46 2.18
N LEU A 60 3.74 -9.40 0.83
CA LEU A 60 2.60 -9.83 0.05
C LEU A 60 2.34 -11.33 0.17
N ASP A 61 3.38 -12.15 0.24
CA ASP A 61 3.28 -13.59 0.48
C ASP A 61 2.64 -13.90 1.84
N LYS A 62 3.05 -13.18 2.89
CA LYS A 62 2.46 -13.31 4.24
C LYS A 62 1.00 -12.88 4.26
N LEU A 63 0.66 -11.78 3.60
CA LEU A 63 -0.72 -11.32 3.48
C LEU A 63 -1.58 -12.35 2.74
N LYS A 64 -1.07 -12.90 1.63
CA LYS A 64 -1.77 -13.94 0.87
C LYS A 64 -1.97 -15.21 1.69
N ALA A 65 -0.94 -15.67 2.40
CA ALA A 65 -1.03 -16.82 3.29
C ALA A 65 -2.06 -16.61 4.43
N ALA A 66 -2.26 -15.37 4.87
CA ALA A 66 -3.28 -15.00 5.85
C ALA A 66 -4.65 -14.70 5.20
N ASN A 67 -4.86 -15.11 3.93
CA ASN A 67 -6.10 -14.93 3.17
C ASN A 67 -6.51 -13.48 2.90
N PHE A 68 -5.62 -12.52 2.92
CA PHE A 68 -5.89 -11.18 2.41
C PHE A 68 -6.04 -11.22 0.87
N ASN A 69 -6.95 -10.41 0.33
CA ASN A 69 -7.22 -10.33 -1.10
C ASN A 69 -7.07 -8.91 -1.66
N THR A 70 -6.80 -7.93 -0.82
CA THR A 70 -6.68 -6.53 -1.22
C THR A 70 -5.57 -5.85 -0.42
N VAL A 71 -4.76 -5.03 -1.08
CA VAL A 71 -3.73 -4.19 -0.45
C VAL A 71 -3.98 -2.73 -0.80
N LEU A 72 -4.08 -1.87 0.23
CA LEU A 72 -4.08 -0.43 0.07
C LEU A 72 -2.63 0.05 0.20
N PHE A 73 -1.94 0.15 -0.94
CA PHE A 73 -0.52 0.51 -1.01
C PHE A 73 -0.34 2.02 -0.99
N GLN A 74 0.36 2.54 0.02
CA GLN A 74 0.57 3.98 0.12
C GLN A 74 1.52 4.48 -0.97
N THR A 75 0.98 5.22 -1.93
CA THR A 75 1.70 5.71 -3.11
C THR A 75 2.09 7.18 -3.02
N ARG A 76 1.35 7.96 -2.24
CA ARG A 76 1.64 9.37 -1.96
C ARG A 76 1.55 9.59 -0.46
N THR A 77 2.59 10.19 0.12
CA THR A 77 2.65 10.45 1.58
C THR A 77 2.41 11.91 1.91
N ARG A 78 3.32 12.82 1.60
CA ARG A 78 3.28 14.24 2.01
C ARG A 78 3.89 15.15 0.93
N GLY A 79 3.32 15.14 -0.27
CA GLY A 79 3.85 15.89 -1.41
C GLY A 79 5.05 15.20 -2.05
N ASP A 80 5.18 13.90 -1.84
CA ASP A 80 6.14 12.99 -2.44
C ASP A 80 5.48 11.64 -2.74
N VAL A 81 6.01 10.92 -3.69
CA VAL A 81 5.36 9.76 -4.30
C VAL A 81 6.27 8.55 -4.42
N LEU A 82 5.67 7.37 -4.61
CA LEU A 82 6.33 6.09 -4.82
C LEU A 82 6.15 5.58 -6.27
N TYR A 83 6.01 6.50 -7.21
CA TYR A 83 5.90 6.21 -8.64
C TYR A 83 6.53 7.34 -9.46
N PRO A 84 6.89 7.14 -10.73
CA PRO A 84 7.40 8.20 -11.58
C PRO A 84 6.36 9.31 -11.76
N SER A 85 6.72 10.55 -11.42
CA SER A 85 5.82 11.70 -11.49
C SER A 85 6.55 12.93 -12.01
N SER A 86 5.90 13.69 -12.90
CA SER A 86 6.35 15.02 -13.33
C SER A 86 5.97 16.12 -12.33
N ILE A 87 5.06 15.83 -11.40
CA ILE A 87 4.49 16.80 -10.46
C ILE A 87 5.26 16.77 -9.13
N GLU A 88 5.38 15.61 -8.49
CA GLU A 88 5.98 15.46 -7.16
C GLU A 88 7.24 14.61 -7.22
N PRO A 89 8.23 14.83 -6.32
CA PRO A 89 9.46 14.05 -6.30
C PRO A 89 9.21 12.65 -5.71
N PHE A 90 10.09 11.71 -6.02
CA PHE A 90 10.15 10.45 -5.28
C PHE A 90 10.37 10.68 -3.79
N ASN A 91 9.66 9.89 -2.97
CA ASN A 91 9.84 9.90 -1.53
C ASN A 91 11.26 9.45 -1.16
N SER A 92 11.86 10.18 -0.21
CA SER A 92 13.23 9.89 0.26
C SER A 92 13.38 8.51 0.90
N ILE A 93 12.29 7.87 1.31
CA ILE A 93 12.35 6.53 1.91
C ILE A 93 12.90 5.50 0.93
N LEU A 94 12.66 5.67 -0.37
CA LEU A 94 13.11 4.74 -1.41
C LEU A 94 14.64 4.67 -1.54
N THR A 95 15.33 5.83 -1.45
CA THR A 95 16.77 5.94 -1.72
C THR A 95 17.57 6.63 -0.63
N GLY A 96 16.90 7.19 0.38
CA GLY A 96 17.52 8.06 1.38
C GLY A 96 17.65 9.52 0.96
N LYS A 97 17.29 9.87 -0.30
CA LYS A 97 17.37 11.22 -0.86
C LYS A 97 16.04 11.62 -1.48
N SER A 98 15.51 12.79 -1.13
CA SER A 98 14.30 13.33 -1.75
C SER A 98 14.47 13.47 -3.27
N GLY A 99 13.52 12.93 -4.03
CA GLY A 99 13.57 12.90 -5.49
C GLY A 99 14.58 11.91 -6.09
N GLY A 100 15.27 11.14 -5.26
CA GLY A 100 16.17 10.07 -5.72
C GLY A 100 15.40 9.00 -6.49
N ASN A 101 15.87 8.66 -7.70
CA ASN A 101 15.26 7.60 -8.50
C ASN A 101 15.69 6.22 -7.97
N PRO A 102 14.77 5.34 -7.57
CA PRO A 102 15.09 4.00 -7.09
C PRO A 102 15.52 3.02 -8.19
N GLY A 103 15.49 3.44 -9.48
CA GLY A 103 15.85 2.59 -10.60
C GLY A 103 14.73 1.66 -11.09
N TYR A 104 13.53 1.80 -10.56
CA TYR A 104 12.31 1.10 -10.98
C TYR A 104 11.07 1.90 -10.58
N ASP A 105 9.89 1.45 -11.01
CA ASP A 105 8.60 1.98 -10.57
C ASP A 105 8.06 1.14 -9.41
N PRO A 106 8.09 1.66 -8.15
CA PRO A 106 7.60 0.91 -7.00
C PRO A 106 6.11 0.58 -7.04
N LEU A 107 5.27 1.48 -7.58
CA LEU A 107 3.84 1.25 -7.69
C LEU A 107 3.53 0.18 -8.75
N ALA A 108 4.11 0.29 -9.94
CA ALA A 108 3.94 -0.72 -10.97
C ALA A 108 4.38 -2.10 -10.49
N PHE A 109 5.52 -2.17 -9.77
CA PHE A 109 5.99 -3.41 -9.17
C PHE A 109 5.01 -3.97 -8.11
N ALA A 110 4.46 -3.12 -7.24
CA ALA A 110 3.48 -3.54 -6.24
C ALA A 110 2.20 -4.10 -6.89
N ILE A 111 1.70 -3.43 -7.93
CA ILE A 111 0.52 -3.88 -8.70
C ILE A 111 0.78 -5.26 -9.32
N GLU A 112 1.91 -5.42 -10.01
CA GLU A 112 2.30 -6.67 -10.64
C GLU A 112 2.37 -7.82 -9.63
N GLU A 113 3.04 -7.61 -8.49
CA GLU A 113 3.21 -8.61 -7.45
C GLU A 113 1.90 -8.95 -6.71
N CYS A 114 1.01 -7.98 -6.51
CA CYS A 114 -0.34 -8.24 -6.00
C CYS A 114 -1.14 -9.11 -6.98
N HIS A 115 -1.15 -8.76 -8.26
CA HIS A 115 -1.90 -9.49 -9.29
C HIS A 115 -1.40 -10.92 -9.47
N LYS A 116 -0.09 -11.17 -9.43
CA LYS A 116 0.50 -12.53 -9.44
C LYS A 116 -0.07 -13.42 -8.33
N ARG A 117 -0.50 -12.83 -7.21
CA ARG A 117 -1.08 -13.52 -6.05
C ARG A 117 -2.60 -13.54 -6.06
N GLY A 118 -3.24 -13.01 -7.11
CA GLY A 118 -4.69 -12.85 -7.18
C GLY A 118 -5.21 -11.90 -6.08
N MET A 119 -4.46 -10.85 -5.78
CA MET A 119 -4.83 -9.77 -4.86
C MET A 119 -5.04 -8.47 -5.64
N GLU A 120 -5.99 -7.66 -5.21
CA GLU A 120 -6.16 -6.29 -5.70
C GLU A 120 -5.12 -5.36 -5.06
N CYS A 121 -4.65 -4.37 -5.83
CA CYS A 121 -3.77 -3.31 -5.35
C CYS A 121 -4.44 -1.95 -5.55
N HIS A 122 -4.77 -1.29 -4.45
CA HIS A 122 -5.37 0.03 -4.45
C HIS A 122 -4.34 1.08 -4.06
N ALA A 123 -4.17 2.11 -4.89
CA ALA A 123 -3.28 3.22 -4.62
C ALA A 123 -3.84 4.09 -3.49
N TRP A 124 -3.20 4.07 -2.32
CA TRP A 124 -3.54 4.94 -1.21
C TRP A 124 -2.80 6.26 -1.32
N MET A 125 -3.55 7.35 -1.55
CA MET A 125 -3.03 8.70 -1.70
C MET A 125 -3.46 9.58 -0.52
N VAL A 126 -2.49 10.09 0.24
CA VAL A 126 -2.73 11.12 1.26
C VAL A 126 -2.76 12.47 0.55
N THR A 127 -3.95 13.05 0.39
CA THR A 127 -4.18 14.17 -0.54
C THR A 127 -3.81 15.54 0.02
N ILE A 128 -4.13 15.84 1.28
CA ILE A 128 -4.05 17.19 1.84
C ILE A 128 -2.69 17.49 2.49
N PRO A 129 -2.13 16.70 3.42
CA PRO A 129 -0.90 17.06 4.12
C PRO A 129 0.32 17.08 3.19
N LEU A 130 1.11 18.16 3.30
CA LEU A 130 2.41 18.30 2.62
C LEU A 130 3.59 18.12 3.58
N GLY A 131 3.32 17.80 4.85
CA GLY A 131 4.32 17.62 5.88
C GLY A 131 4.72 18.90 6.60
N ASN A 132 5.68 18.79 7.52
CA ASN A 132 6.22 19.92 8.25
C ASN A 132 7.21 20.74 7.41
N ARG A 133 7.60 21.92 7.90
CA ARG A 133 8.53 22.85 7.20
C ARG A 133 9.84 22.18 6.77
N LYS A 134 10.43 21.32 7.62
CA LYS A 134 11.68 20.59 7.30
C LYS A 134 11.47 19.62 6.16
N HIS A 135 10.38 18.87 6.16
CA HIS A 135 10.04 17.95 5.07
C HIS A 135 9.82 18.72 3.76
N VAL A 136 8.97 19.75 3.77
CA VAL A 136 8.68 20.58 2.59
C VAL A 136 9.97 21.20 2.02
N ALA A 137 10.88 21.68 2.87
CA ALA A 137 12.18 22.19 2.44
C ALA A 137 13.03 21.12 1.74
N SER A 138 12.97 19.87 2.21
CA SER A 138 13.72 18.76 1.61
C SER A 138 13.23 18.35 0.22
N LEU A 139 11.99 18.68 -0.15
CA LEU A 139 11.43 18.44 -1.49
C LEU A 139 12.00 19.38 -2.55
N GLY A 140 12.68 20.46 -2.13
CA GLY A 140 13.35 21.41 -3.02
C GLY A 140 12.38 22.14 -3.94
N ASN A 141 12.84 22.43 -5.18
CA ASN A 141 12.04 23.15 -6.17
C ASN A 141 10.87 22.35 -6.73
N ARG A 142 10.83 21.03 -6.51
CA ARG A 142 9.72 20.15 -6.90
C ARG A 142 8.59 20.13 -5.89
N SER A 143 8.74 20.81 -4.75
CA SER A 143 7.65 20.94 -3.76
C SER A 143 6.44 21.64 -4.37
N VAL A 144 5.27 21.08 -4.14
CA VAL A 144 3.97 21.66 -4.51
C VAL A 144 3.83 23.07 -3.92
N THR A 145 4.35 23.33 -2.71
CA THR A 145 4.31 24.65 -2.08
C THR A 145 5.08 25.73 -2.83
N LYS A 146 6.07 25.34 -3.64
CA LYS A 146 6.82 26.29 -4.49
C LYS A 146 6.20 26.44 -5.87
N ARG A 147 5.62 25.37 -6.41
CA ARG A 147 5.06 25.32 -7.76
C ARG A 147 3.62 25.81 -7.85
N MET A 148 2.85 25.61 -6.79
CA MET A 148 1.40 25.91 -6.70
C MET A 148 1.12 26.64 -5.38
N LYS A 149 1.69 27.82 -5.23
CA LYS A 149 1.61 28.60 -3.98
C LYS A 149 0.18 28.93 -3.58
N ASP A 150 -0.68 29.20 -4.56
CA ASP A 150 -2.04 29.68 -4.35
C ASP A 150 -2.98 28.63 -3.76
N ILE A 151 -2.63 27.35 -3.85
CA ILE A 151 -3.44 26.24 -3.28
C ILE A 151 -2.89 25.72 -1.96
N CYS A 152 -1.76 26.26 -1.47
CA CYS A 152 -1.10 25.78 -0.26
C CYS A 152 -1.39 26.74 0.91
N VAL A 153 -2.07 26.21 1.94
CA VAL A 153 -2.37 26.95 3.17
C VAL A 153 -1.43 26.50 4.28
N PRO A 154 -0.67 27.43 4.93
CA PRO A 154 0.11 27.09 6.11
C PRO A 154 -0.83 26.71 7.26
N TYR A 155 -0.63 25.54 7.84
CA TYR A 155 -1.31 25.15 9.07
C TYR A 155 -0.47 25.58 10.29
N LYS A 156 -1.08 26.24 11.26
CA LYS A 156 -0.46 26.66 12.52
C LYS A 156 -0.61 25.60 13.59
#